data_6d594d5eef5477c62e5d82ac7c37c1b5
#
_entry.id   6d594d5eef5477c62e5d82ac7c37c1b5
#
_cell.length_a   1.000
_cell.length_b   1.000
_cell.length_c   1.000
_cell.angle_alpha   90.00
_cell.angle_beta   90.00
_cell.angle_gamma   90.00
#
_symmetry.space_group_name_H-M   'P 1'
#
loop_
_entity.id
_entity.type
_entity.pdbx_description
1 polymer ?
#
loop_
_entity_poly.entity_id
_entity_poly.type
_entity_poly.pdbx_seq_one_letter_code
_entity_poly.pdbx_strand_id
1 'polypeptide(L)'
;MERVKKEAAIVTGASSGIGYAISQKLSVLGYEVFGFGRDFEKAAWQAADNVHPIVCDVLDTNKLCTYIKQITAQHPVHILVNNAGIGYYGLHEELSPDKIKKLVRTNLETPMILTQQLLRHLKKNAGYVINISSVTANQSNPHGCAYGAAKAGLASFSHSLFDEARKYGVKVVTIFPDITQTNLYRNADFREGDEAESYLLPEDVAGAVEWILSQREGVIVTDITLKPQIHRIKRK
;
A
#
# COMPACT_ATOMS: atom_id res chain seq x y z
N MET A 1 27.54 4.04 -24.10
CA MET A 1 26.77 3.02 -23.37
C MET A 1 25.52 3.70 -22.85
N GLU A 2 24.34 3.42 -23.42
CA GLU A 2 23.09 3.85 -22.81
C GLU A 2 22.98 3.18 -21.42
N ARG A 3 22.86 3.98 -20.37
CA ARG A 3 22.55 3.45 -19.04
C ARG A 3 21.19 2.79 -19.14
N VAL A 4 21.12 1.48 -18.96
CA VAL A 4 19.84 0.77 -18.78
C VAL A 4 19.12 1.48 -17.63
N LYS A 5 17.99 2.11 -17.94
CA LYS A 5 17.19 2.80 -16.92
C LYS A 5 16.70 1.74 -15.93
N LYS A 6 16.98 1.90 -14.66
CA LYS A 6 16.46 1.05 -13.61
C LYS A 6 14.94 1.17 -13.57
N GLU A 7 14.26 0.06 -13.36
CA GLU A 7 12.81 0.02 -13.19
C GLU A 7 12.39 0.78 -11.93
N ALA A 8 11.29 1.51 -12.02
CA ALA A 8 10.81 2.32 -10.92
C ALA A 8 9.66 1.65 -10.18
N ALA A 9 9.64 1.85 -8.86
CA ALA A 9 8.55 1.50 -7.97
C ALA A 9 7.98 2.76 -7.32
N ILE A 10 6.66 2.86 -7.28
CA ILE A 10 5.94 3.94 -6.60
C ILE A 10 5.26 3.35 -5.37
N VAL A 11 5.53 3.93 -4.19
CA VAL A 11 4.96 3.49 -2.91
C VAL A 11 4.25 4.65 -2.22
N THR A 12 2.97 4.50 -1.91
CA THR A 12 2.23 5.50 -1.14
C THR A 12 2.25 5.19 0.36
N GLY A 13 2.23 6.25 1.20
CA GLY A 13 2.37 6.07 2.65
C GLY A 13 3.74 5.54 3.07
N ALA A 14 4.76 5.91 2.32
CA ALA A 14 6.12 5.39 2.45
C ALA A 14 6.90 5.96 3.64
N SER A 15 6.40 6.98 4.32
CA SER A 15 7.14 7.66 5.41
C SER A 15 7.19 6.86 6.72
N SER A 16 6.43 5.77 6.87
CA SER A 16 6.44 4.94 8.08
C SER A 16 5.80 3.58 7.87
N GLY A 17 5.97 2.67 8.84
CA GLY A 17 5.28 1.39 8.91
C GLY A 17 5.48 0.54 7.65
N ILE A 18 4.41 -0.11 7.19
CA ILE A 18 4.43 -1.05 6.05
C ILE A 18 5.01 -0.39 4.78
N GLY A 19 4.59 0.82 4.44
CA GLY A 19 5.07 1.50 3.23
C GLY A 19 6.56 1.82 3.27
N TYR A 20 7.09 2.18 4.45
CA TYR A 20 8.53 2.35 4.65
C TYR A 20 9.29 1.03 4.46
N ALA A 21 8.86 -0.04 5.14
CA ALA A 21 9.49 -1.36 5.04
C ALA A 21 9.49 -1.90 3.59
N ILE A 22 8.37 -1.74 2.87
CA ILE A 22 8.28 -2.10 1.45
C ILE A 22 9.25 -1.25 0.61
N SER A 23 9.35 0.07 0.87
CA SER A 23 10.26 0.95 0.13
C SER A 23 11.72 0.54 0.30
N GLN A 24 12.13 0.20 1.52
CA GLN A 24 13.48 -0.31 1.81
C GLN A 24 13.73 -1.65 1.09
N LYS A 25 12.78 -2.56 1.13
CA LYS A 25 12.88 -3.86 0.46
C LYS A 25 13.02 -3.69 -1.05
N LEU A 26 12.22 -2.85 -1.69
CA LEU A 26 12.29 -2.58 -3.13
C LEU A 26 13.61 -1.91 -3.53
N SER A 27 14.13 -1.03 -2.68
CA SER A 27 15.46 -0.42 -2.88
C SER A 27 16.57 -1.48 -2.89
N VAL A 28 16.56 -2.41 -1.93
CA VAL A 28 17.52 -3.53 -1.87
C VAL A 28 17.39 -4.45 -3.09
N LEU A 29 16.18 -4.63 -3.62
CA LEU A 29 15.93 -5.38 -4.87
C LEU A 29 16.37 -4.63 -6.13
N GLY A 30 16.87 -3.39 -6.00
CA GLY A 30 17.47 -2.62 -7.09
C GLY A 30 16.53 -1.69 -7.84
N TYR A 31 15.27 -1.53 -7.40
CA TYR A 31 14.33 -0.57 -7.99
C TYR A 31 14.68 0.87 -7.62
N GLU A 32 14.37 1.82 -8.53
CA GLU A 32 14.28 3.25 -8.19
C GLU A 32 12.96 3.49 -7.46
N VAL A 33 13.00 3.80 -6.17
CA VAL A 33 11.82 3.87 -5.31
C VAL A 33 11.37 5.31 -5.10
N PHE A 34 10.18 5.66 -5.55
CA PHE A 34 9.52 6.93 -5.32
C PHE A 34 8.48 6.78 -4.21
N GLY A 35 8.84 7.22 -3.01
CA GLY A 35 8.02 7.08 -1.81
C GLY A 35 7.21 8.34 -1.53
N PHE A 36 5.87 8.25 -1.57
CA PHE A 36 4.98 9.35 -1.24
C PHE A 36 4.59 9.32 0.25
N GLY A 37 4.74 10.46 0.91
CA GLY A 37 4.38 10.63 2.32
C GLY A 37 4.17 12.10 2.66
N ARG A 38 3.57 12.38 3.82
CA ARG A 38 3.31 13.75 4.28
C ARG A 38 4.50 14.37 5.01
N ASP A 39 5.31 13.52 5.62
CA ASP A 39 6.44 13.91 6.45
C ASP A 39 7.46 12.76 6.48
N PHE A 40 8.72 13.06 6.19
CA PHE A 40 9.82 12.11 6.21
C PHE A 40 10.88 12.43 7.28
N GLU A 41 10.70 13.49 8.07
CA GLU A 41 11.68 13.90 9.09
C GLU A 41 11.87 12.84 10.18
N LYS A 42 10.81 12.09 10.49
CA LYS A 42 10.82 11.01 11.49
C LYS A 42 11.19 9.63 10.91
N ALA A 43 11.17 9.51 9.60
CA ALA A 43 11.59 8.30 8.95
C ALA A 43 13.12 8.33 8.86
N ALA A 44 13.77 7.31 9.45
CA ALA A 44 15.18 7.08 9.19
C ALA A 44 15.33 6.58 7.72
N TRP A 45 14.93 7.42 6.77
CA TRP A 45 15.20 7.17 5.37
C TRP A 45 16.72 7.15 5.24
N GLN A 46 17.28 5.93 5.26
CA GLN A 46 18.69 5.76 4.95
C GLN A 46 18.87 6.26 3.53
N ALA A 47 19.79 7.20 3.37
CA ALA A 47 20.12 7.77 2.09
C ALA A 47 20.72 6.67 1.18
N ALA A 48 19.86 5.94 0.51
CA ALA A 48 20.25 5.11 -0.61
C ALA A 48 20.02 5.93 -1.88
N ASP A 49 20.96 5.92 -2.79
CA ASP A 49 20.92 6.73 -4.02
C ASP A 49 19.71 6.46 -4.92
N ASN A 50 19.03 5.32 -4.71
CA ASN A 50 17.86 4.87 -5.46
C ASN A 50 16.52 5.06 -4.70
N VAL A 51 16.51 5.89 -3.67
CA VAL A 51 15.30 6.14 -2.86
C VAL A 51 14.98 7.63 -2.85
N HIS A 52 13.79 7.98 -3.34
CA HIS A 52 13.35 9.34 -3.58
C HIS A 52 12.10 9.66 -2.75
N PRO A 53 12.24 10.28 -1.56
CA PRO A 53 11.09 10.71 -0.77
C PRO A 53 10.39 11.90 -1.42
N ILE A 54 9.06 11.82 -1.57
CA ILE A 54 8.23 12.87 -2.15
C ILE A 54 7.19 13.32 -1.11
N VAL A 55 7.35 14.56 -0.63
CA VAL A 55 6.39 15.16 0.31
C VAL A 55 5.11 15.54 -0.44
N CYS A 56 4.09 14.73 -0.27
CA CYS A 56 2.78 14.92 -0.89
C CYS A 56 1.67 14.29 -0.04
N ASP A 57 0.60 15.04 0.23
CA ASP A 57 -0.65 14.43 0.70
C ASP A 57 -1.31 13.74 -0.49
N VAL A 58 -1.54 12.45 -0.38
CA VAL A 58 -2.18 11.64 -1.44
C VAL A 58 -3.63 12.11 -1.75
N LEU A 59 -4.22 12.92 -0.89
CA LEU A 59 -5.53 13.56 -1.11
C LEU A 59 -5.45 14.81 -2.00
N ASP A 60 -4.26 15.36 -2.22
CA ASP A 60 -4.02 16.38 -3.24
C ASP A 60 -3.83 15.71 -4.61
N THR A 61 -4.95 15.35 -5.22
CA THR A 61 -4.99 14.60 -6.47
C THR A 61 -4.21 15.29 -7.60
N ASN A 62 -4.28 16.63 -7.67
CA ASN A 62 -3.60 17.40 -8.74
C ASN A 62 -2.09 17.31 -8.60
N LYS A 63 -1.57 17.53 -7.38
CA LYS A 63 -0.16 17.43 -7.06
C LYS A 63 0.35 15.99 -7.27
N LEU A 64 -0.42 15.01 -6.80
CA LEU A 64 -0.10 13.60 -6.96
C LEU A 64 0.03 13.22 -8.44
N CYS A 65 -0.97 13.56 -9.29
CA CYS A 65 -0.94 13.29 -10.72
C CYS A 65 0.22 14.02 -11.42
N THR A 66 0.60 15.21 -10.96
CA THR A 66 1.75 15.94 -11.51
C THR A 66 3.05 15.18 -11.26
N TYR A 67 3.27 14.71 -10.04
CA TYR A 67 4.45 13.88 -9.74
C TYR A 67 4.47 12.57 -10.54
N ILE A 68 3.32 11.89 -10.67
CA ILE A 68 3.23 10.67 -11.48
C ILE A 68 3.67 10.92 -12.93
N LYS A 69 3.20 12.03 -13.54
CA LYS A 69 3.61 12.41 -14.91
C LYS A 69 5.11 12.66 -15.00
N GLN A 70 5.71 13.34 -14.02
CA GLN A 70 7.14 13.60 -13.99
C GLN A 70 7.96 12.32 -13.88
N ILE A 71 7.57 11.40 -12.98
CA ILE A 71 8.25 10.12 -12.79
C ILE A 71 8.15 9.26 -14.06
N THR A 72 6.95 9.13 -14.63
CA THR A 72 6.73 8.27 -15.82
C THR A 72 7.39 8.80 -17.09
N ALA A 73 7.68 10.10 -17.16
CA ALA A 73 8.44 10.69 -18.25
C ALA A 73 9.94 10.31 -18.22
N GLN A 74 10.47 9.98 -17.03
CA GLN A 74 11.90 9.74 -16.82
C GLN A 74 12.22 8.27 -16.54
N HIS A 75 11.30 7.53 -15.94
CA HIS A 75 11.51 6.16 -15.46
C HIS A 75 10.46 5.18 -15.99
N PRO A 76 10.84 3.95 -16.37
CA PRO A 76 9.91 2.87 -16.65
C PRO A 76 9.29 2.37 -15.33
N VAL A 77 8.06 2.77 -15.04
CA VAL A 77 7.39 2.34 -13.81
C VAL A 77 6.93 0.89 -13.97
N HIS A 78 7.42 0.04 -13.08
CA HIS A 78 7.13 -1.39 -13.05
C HIS A 78 6.23 -1.79 -11.87
N ILE A 79 6.32 -1.09 -10.74
CA ILE A 79 5.55 -1.43 -9.53
C ILE A 79 4.80 -0.20 -9.01
N LEU A 80 3.50 -0.40 -8.70
CA LEU A 80 2.70 0.51 -7.89
C LEU A 80 2.29 -0.20 -6.61
N VAL A 81 2.66 0.36 -5.45
CA VAL A 81 2.20 -0.09 -4.13
C VAL A 81 1.23 0.94 -3.55
N ASN A 82 -0.05 0.61 -3.55
CA ASN A 82 -1.11 1.35 -2.89
C ASN A 82 -1.17 0.96 -1.41
N ASN A 83 -0.36 1.65 -0.57
CA ASN A 83 -0.26 1.37 0.85
C ASN A 83 -0.80 2.50 1.73
N ALA A 84 -0.82 3.75 1.27
CA ALA A 84 -1.35 4.85 2.07
C ALA A 84 -2.74 4.52 2.61
N GLY A 85 -2.91 4.65 3.93
CA GLY A 85 -4.15 4.33 4.59
C GLY A 85 -4.32 5.07 5.92
N ILE A 86 -5.57 5.24 6.32
CA ILE A 86 -5.97 5.76 7.61
C ILE A 86 -7.08 4.90 8.20
N GLY A 87 -7.12 4.83 9.52
CA GLY A 87 -8.18 4.17 10.28
C GLY A 87 -8.86 5.18 11.22
N TYR A 88 -10.19 5.13 11.25
CA TYR A 88 -11.00 5.75 12.29
C TYR A 88 -11.90 4.66 12.84
N TYR A 89 -11.89 4.51 14.15
CA TYR A 89 -12.58 3.45 14.89
C TYR A 89 -13.51 4.09 15.92
N GLY A 90 -14.60 3.40 16.24
CA GLY A 90 -15.66 3.83 17.16
C GLY A 90 -17.04 3.42 16.64
N LEU A 91 -18.08 3.74 17.40
CA LEU A 91 -19.47 3.51 16.95
C LEU A 91 -19.73 4.30 15.66
N HIS A 92 -20.45 3.70 14.72
CA HIS A 92 -20.63 4.30 13.39
C HIS A 92 -21.37 5.64 13.45
N GLU A 93 -22.35 5.76 14.33
CA GLU A 93 -23.10 7.01 14.58
C GLU A 93 -22.25 8.16 15.15
N GLU A 94 -21.09 7.86 15.73
CA GLU A 94 -20.15 8.86 16.26
C GLU A 94 -19.12 9.31 15.23
N LEU A 95 -19.07 8.64 14.08
CA LEU A 95 -18.10 8.97 13.04
C LEU A 95 -18.57 10.16 12.21
N SER A 96 -17.83 11.28 12.27
CA SER A 96 -18.23 12.47 11.51
C SER A 96 -18.16 12.20 9.98
N PRO A 97 -19.04 12.86 9.18
CA PRO A 97 -19.01 12.74 7.72
C PRO A 97 -17.63 13.02 7.12
N ASP A 98 -16.88 13.96 7.67
CA ASP A 98 -15.54 14.31 7.15
C ASP A 98 -14.52 13.20 7.40
N LYS A 99 -14.59 12.49 8.53
CA LYS A 99 -13.78 11.30 8.78
C LYS A 99 -14.11 10.20 7.78
N ILE A 100 -15.39 9.95 7.50
CA ILE A 100 -15.83 8.96 6.51
C ILE A 100 -15.31 9.32 5.13
N LYS A 101 -15.53 10.56 4.66
CA LYS A 101 -15.03 11.06 3.36
C LYS A 101 -13.52 10.89 3.25
N LYS A 102 -12.76 11.36 4.26
CA LYS A 102 -11.30 11.27 4.28
C LYS A 102 -10.83 9.83 4.22
N LEU A 103 -11.49 8.92 4.93
CA LEU A 103 -11.17 7.50 4.96
C LEU A 103 -11.38 6.86 3.58
N VAL A 104 -12.55 7.07 2.96
CA VAL A 104 -12.87 6.51 1.63
C VAL A 104 -11.93 7.08 0.57
N ARG A 105 -11.68 8.38 0.59
CA ARG A 105 -10.75 9.02 -0.34
C ARG A 105 -9.33 8.47 -0.21
N THR A 106 -8.83 8.28 1.01
CA THR A 106 -7.46 7.78 1.21
C THR A 106 -7.34 6.30 0.87
N ASN A 107 -8.28 5.47 1.35
CA ASN A 107 -8.11 4.00 1.32
C ASN A 107 -8.66 3.35 0.05
N LEU A 108 -9.48 4.06 -0.74
CA LEU A 108 -10.14 3.51 -1.93
C LEU A 108 -10.00 4.42 -3.16
N GLU A 109 -10.45 5.67 -3.10
CA GLU A 109 -10.44 6.59 -4.25
C GLU A 109 -9.01 6.83 -4.77
N THR A 110 -8.08 7.18 -3.89
CA THR A 110 -6.67 7.43 -4.26
C THR A 110 -6.00 6.23 -4.93
N PRO A 111 -6.09 4.98 -4.42
CA PRO A 111 -5.61 3.79 -5.13
C PRO A 111 -6.17 3.63 -6.55
N MET A 112 -7.46 3.87 -6.73
CA MET A 112 -8.10 3.79 -8.06
C MET A 112 -7.56 4.86 -9.01
N ILE A 113 -7.40 6.10 -8.55
CA ILE A 113 -6.85 7.21 -9.35
C ILE A 113 -5.41 6.93 -9.74
N LEU A 114 -4.54 6.55 -8.78
CA LEU A 114 -3.14 6.23 -9.06
C LEU A 114 -3.01 5.09 -10.06
N THR A 115 -3.79 4.05 -9.88
CA THR A 115 -3.81 2.91 -10.79
C THR A 115 -4.22 3.36 -12.20
N GLN A 116 -5.27 4.19 -12.32
CA GLN A 116 -5.72 4.74 -13.61
C GLN A 116 -4.61 5.55 -14.30
N GLN A 117 -3.87 6.39 -13.56
CA GLN A 117 -2.77 7.18 -14.10
C GLN A 117 -1.59 6.33 -14.57
N LEU A 118 -1.32 5.19 -13.92
CA LEU A 118 -0.16 4.36 -14.18
C LEU A 118 -0.46 3.14 -15.09
N LEU A 119 -1.72 2.77 -15.28
CA LEU A 119 -2.08 1.49 -15.90
C LEU A 119 -1.49 1.31 -17.31
N ARG A 120 -1.40 2.37 -18.11
CA ARG A 120 -0.79 2.31 -19.44
C ARG A 120 0.70 2.00 -19.37
N HIS A 121 1.42 2.55 -18.39
CA HIS A 121 2.84 2.27 -18.15
C HIS A 121 3.03 0.85 -17.65
N LEU A 122 2.19 0.41 -16.71
CA LEU A 122 2.23 -0.95 -16.18
C LEU A 122 1.91 -2.00 -17.25
N LYS A 123 0.96 -1.73 -18.15
CA LYS A 123 0.68 -2.60 -19.32
C LYS A 123 1.86 -2.70 -20.26
N LYS A 124 2.60 -1.60 -20.49
CA LYS A 124 3.79 -1.59 -21.34
C LYS A 124 4.94 -2.40 -20.75
N ASN A 125 5.05 -2.40 -19.41
CA ASN A 125 6.18 -2.99 -18.69
C ASN A 125 5.84 -4.34 -18.04
N ALA A 126 4.64 -4.92 -18.30
CA ALA A 126 4.12 -6.13 -17.63
C ALA A 126 4.26 -6.07 -16.10
N GLY A 127 3.94 -4.91 -15.53
CA GLY A 127 4.25 -4.53 -14.15
C GLY A 127 3.27 -5.07 -13.11
N TYR A 128 3.39 -4.53 -11.89
CA TYR A 128 2.63 -4.93 -10.72
C TYR A 128 1.80 -3.79 -10.16
N VAL A 129 0.57 -4.10 -9.73
CA VAL A 129 -0.22 -3.29 -8.78
C VAL A 129 -0.35 -4.10 -7.51
N ILE A 130 0.20 -3.61 -6.41
CA ILE A 130 0.14 -4.24 -5.09
C ILE A 130 -0.71 -3.36 -4.18
N ASN A 131 -1.87 -3.87 -3.77
CA ASN A 131 -2.82 -3.15 -2.93
C ASN A 131 -2.74 -3.69 -1.49
N ILE A 132 -2.40 -2.82 -0.53
CA ILE A 132 -2.39 -3.19 0.89
C ILE A 132 -3.81 -2.97 1.43
N SER A 133 -4.56 -4.07 1.51
CA SER A 133 -5.91 -4.10 2.07
C SER A 133 -5.86 -4.36 3.58
N SER A 134 -6.68 -5.27 4.09
CA SER A 134 -6.73 -5.72 5.50
C SER A 134 -7.55 -6.99 5.58
N VAL A 135 -7.34 -7.81 6.60
CA VAL A 135 -8.25 -8.93 6.94
C VAL A 135 -9.70 -8.47 7.13
N THR A 136 -9.89 -7.19 7.54
CA THR A 136 -11.22 -6.59 7.71
C THR A 136 -11.99 -6.38 6.40
N ALA A 137 -11.35 -6.58 5.25
CA ALA A 137 -12.04 -6.59 3.95
C ALA A 137 -12.91 -7.85 3.77
N ASN A 138 -12.53 -8.95 4.41
CA ASN A 138 -13.12 -10.27 4.22
C ASN A 138 -13.92 -10.77 5.45
N GLN A 139 -14.06 -9.92 6.47
CA GLN A 139 -14.76 -10.26 7.71
C GLN A 139 -15.47 -9.04 8.31
N SER A 140 -16.42 -9.30 9.20
CA SER A 140 -17.07 -8.23 9.98
C SER A 140 -16.05 -7.46 10.82
N ASN A 141 -16.19 -6.14 10.85
CA ASN A 141 -15.29 -5.23 11.58
C ASN A 141 -16.12 -4.23 12.42
N PRO A 142 -16.71 -4.67 13.54
CA PRO A 142 -17.41 -3.78 14.48
C PRO A 142 -16.49 -2.64 14.92
N HIS A 143 -17.04 -1.44 15.13
CA HIS A 143 -16.28 -0.20 15.40
C HIS A 143 -15.33 0.27 14.29
N GLY A 144 -15.25 -0.45 13.16
CA GLY A 144 -14.44 -0.07 12.00
C GLY A 144 -15.23 -0.23 10.69
N CYS A 145 -16.55 -0.05 10.69
CA CYS A 145 -17.43 -0.33 9.54
C CYS A 145 -16.96 0.39 8.26
N ALA A 146 -16.69 1.70 8.34
CA ALA A 146 -16.24 2.48 7.19
C ALA A 146 -14.85 2.02 6.69
N TYR A 147 -13.96 1.66 7.61
CA TYR A 147 -12.63 1.13 7.26
C TYR A 147 -12.74 -0.22 6.55
N GLY A 148 -13.49 -1.17 7.11
CA GLY A 148 -13.72 -2.47 6.50
C GLY A 148 -14.36 -2.33 5.11
N ALA A 149 -15.38 -1.48 4.97
CA ALA A 149 -16.02 -1.22 3.68
C ALA A 149 -15.04 -0.67 2.62
N ALA A 150 -14.18 0.30 2.99
CA ALA A 150 -13.19 0.84 2.05
C ALA A 150 -12.14 -0.21 1.66
N LYS A 151 -11.69 -1.06 2.59
CA LYS A 151 -10.73 -2.14 2.32
C LYS A 151 -11.36 -3.28 1.50
N ALA A 152 -12.63 -3.60 1.72
CA ALA A 152 -13.40 -4.52 0.88
C ALA A 152 -13.58 -3.97 -0.55
N GLY A 153 -13.89 -2.68 -0.68
CA GLY A 153 -13.94 -2.00 -1.98
C GLY A 153 -12.61 -2.07 -2.72
N LEU A 154 -11.48 -1.88 -2.03
CA LEU A 154 -10.15 -2.00 -2.62
C LEU A 154 -9.86 -3.43 -3.10
N ALA A 155 -10.26 -4.45 -2.34
CA ALA A 155 -10.10 -5.85 -2.74
C ALA A 155 -10.95 -6.17 -3.98
N SER A 156 -12.21 -5.75 -4.00
CA SER A 156 -13.10 -5.91 -5.16
C SER A 156 -12.56 -5.21 -6.41
N PHE A 157 -12.03 -3.98 -6.27
CA PHE A 157 -11.35 -3.27 -7.34
C PHE A 157 -10.14 -4.05 -7.86
N SER A 158 -9.33 -4.63 -6.97
CA SER A 158 -8.16 -5.42 -7.34
C SER A 158 -8.52 -6.63 -8.18
N HIS A 159 -9.53 -7.39 -7.78
CA HIS A 159 -9.97 -8.59 -8.50
C HIS A 159 -10.46 -8.23 -9.91
N SER A 160 -11.30 -7.20 -10.03
CA SER A 160 -11.81 -6.73 -11.33
C SER A 160 -10.69 -6.22 -12.24
N LEU A 161 -9.74 -5.46 -11.67
CA LEU A 161 -8.58 -4.94 -12.39
C LEU A 161 -7.65 -6.07 -12.88
N PHE A 162 -7.48 -7.12 -12.08
CA PHE A 162 -6.71 -8.28 -12.48
C PHE A 162 -7.28 -8.90 -13.76
N ASP A 163 -8.57 -9.18 -13.80
CA ASP A 163 -9.21 -9.78 -14.96
C ASP A 163 -9.13 -8.87 -16.20
N GLU A 164 -9.23 -7.55 -16.02
CA GLU A 164 -9.10 -6.58 -17.11
C GLU A 164 -7.67 -6.50 -17.66
N ALA A 165 -6.66 -6.53 -16.77
CA ALA A 165 -5.28 -6.17 -17.11
C ALA A 165 -4.34 -7.38 -17.35
N ARG A 166 -4.71 -8.59 -16.88
CA ARG A 166 -3.87 -9.81 -16.99
C ARG A 166 -3.43 -10.14 -18.42
N LYS A 167 -4.27 -9.89 -19.41
CA LYS A 167 -3.93 -10.13 -20.81
C LYS A 167 -2.77 -9.26 -21.34
N TYR A 168 -2.41 -8.20 -20.61
CA TYR A 168 -1.26 -7.35 -20.90
C TYR A 168 -0.05 -7.67 -20.01
N GLY A 169 -0.09 -8.78 -19.28
CA GLY A 169 0.98 -9.19 -18.36
C GLY A 169 0.97 -8.44 -17.03
N VAL A 170 0.02 -7.54 -16.75
CA VAL A 170 -0.08 -6.84 -15.48
C VAL A 170 -0.53 -7.80 -14.38
N LYS A 171 0.21 -7.79 -13.29
CA LYS A 171 -0.05 -8.59 -12.09
C LYS A 171 -0.70 -7.69 -11.03
N VAL A 172 -1.88 -8.05 -10.57
CA VAL A 172 -2.58 -7.30 -9.51
C VAL A 172 -2.69 -8.20 -8.29
N VAL A 173 -2.17 -7.70 -7.18
CA VAL A 173 -2.04 -8.45 -5.93
C VAL A 173 -2.70 -7.68 -4.80
N THR A 174 -3.45 -8.37 -3.96
CA THR A 174 -4.01 -7.83 -2.72
C THR A 174 -3.37 -8.51 -1.53
N ILE A 175 -2.74 -7.74 -0.66
CA ILE A 175 -2.24 -8.22 0.63
C ILE A 175 -3.25 -7.82 1.70
N PHE A 176 -3.63 -8.78 2.54
CA PHE A 176 -4.56 -8.61 3.66
C PHE A 176 -3.82 -8.80 4.98
N PRO A 177 -3.10 -7.78 5.46
CA PRO A 177 -2.48 -7.87 6.78
C PRO A 177 -3.54 -7.82 7.88
N ASP A 178 -3.32 -8.57 8.95
CA ASP A 178 -3.98 -8.39 10.23
C ASP A 178 -3.28 -7.30 11.05
N ILE A 179 -3.53 -7.22 12.35
CA ILE A 179 -2.94 -6.21 13.22
C ILE A 179 -1.42 -6.17 13.04
N THR A 180 -0.92 -5.02 12.61
CA THR A 180 0.48 -4.79 12.34
C THR A 180 0.97 -3.62 13.19
N GLN A 181 2.14 -3.74 13.78
CA GLN A 181 2.72 -2.69 14.62
C GLN A 181 3.07 -1.45 13.81
N THR A 182 2.12 -0.51 13.75
CA THR A 182 2.21 0.73 12.97
C THR A 182 1.43 1.85 13.63
N ASN A 183 1.58 3.07 13.10
CA ASN A 183 0.80 4.23 13.54
C ASN A 183 -0.67 4.23 13.02
N LEU A 184 -1.16 3.17 12.40
CA LEU A 184 -2.53 3.09 11.87
C LEU A 184 -3.56 3.23 13.00
N TYR A 185 -3.28 2.62 14.15
CA TYR A 185 -4.16 2.57 15.33
C TYR A 185 -4.01 3.76 16.28
N ARG A 186 -3.33 4.83 15.85
CA ARG A 186 -3.16 6.05 16.72
C ARG A 186 -4.49 6.67 17.15
N ASN A 187 -5.53 6.55 16.32
CA ASN A 187 -6.88 7.07 16.56
C ASN A 187 -7.85 6.01 17.10
N ALA A 188 -7.37 4.82 17.42
CA ALA A 188 -8.16 3.76 18.03
C ALA A 188 -8.01 3.78 19.55
N ASP A 189 -8.98 3.23 20.26
CA ASP A 189 -8.95 2.97 21.70
C ASP A 189 -8.24 1.66 22.06
N PHE A 190 -7.64 1.01 21.03
CA PHE A 190 -6.87 -0.22 21.15
C PHE A 190 -5.53 -0.12 20.42
N ARG A 191 -4.63 -1.04 20.75
CA ARG A 191 -3.36 -1.28 20.08
C ARG A 191 -3.12 -2.79 19.98
N GLU A 192 -2.03 -3.17 19.33
CA GLU A 192 -1.52 -4.55 19.34
C GLU A 192 -1.26 -5.05 20.77
N GLY A 193 -1.30 -6.36 20.96
CA GLY A 193 -0.93 -7.02 22.21
C GLY A 193 0.54 -6.79 22.57
N ASP A 194 0.93 -7.23 23.77
CA ASP A 194 2.32 -7.06 24.25
C ASP A 194 3.23 -8.21 23.78
N GLU A 195 2.68 -9.38 23.44
CA GLU A 195 3.44 -10.54 22.96
C GLU A 195 3.77 -10.39 21.47
N ALA A 196 5.00 -10.73 21.08
CA ALA A 196 5.47 -10.63 19.69
C ALA A 196 4.62 -11.45 18.70
N GLU A 197 4.05 -12.56 19.15
CA GLU A 197 3.20 -13.43 18.35
C GLU A 197 1.79 -12.88 18.16
N SER A 198 1.45 -11.71 18.75
CA SER A 198 0.12 -11.11 18.70
C SER A 198 -0.04 -10.01 17.66
N TYR A 199 1.00 -9.70 16.91
CA TYR A 199 0.98 -8.71 15.83
C TYR A 199 1.99 -9.04 14.73
N LEU A 200 1.79 -8.48 13.57
CA LEU A 200 2.76 -8.49 12.48
C LEU A 200 3.71 -7.30 12.61
N LEU A 201 4.93 -7.47 12.13
CA LEU A 201 5.85 -6.38 11.85
C LEU A 201 5.64 -5.83 10.43
N PRO A 202 5.95 -4.57 10.15
CA PRO A 202 5.98 -4.04 8.79
C PRO A 202 6.84 -4.87 7.84
N GLU A 203 7.93 -5.43 8.34
CA GLU A 203 8.88 -6.28 7.62
C GLU A 203 8.25 -7.60 7.15
N ASP A 204 7.27 -8.15 7.86
CA ASP A 204 6.53 -9.35 7.43
C ASP A 204 5.76 -9.08 6.14
N VAL A 205 5.14 -7.90 6.04
CA VAL A 205 4.44 -7.49 4.83
C VAL A 205 5.41 -7.19 3.68
N ALA A 206 6.55 -6.57 3.98
CA ALA A 206 7.61 -6.34 2.99
C ALA A 206 8.22 -7.66 2.48
N GLY A 207 8.38 -8.67 3.36
CA GLY A 207 8.78 -10.01 2.98
C GLY A 207 7.79 -10.70 2.03
N ALA A 208 6.49 -10.51 2.26
CA ALA A 208 5.47 -11.00 1.33
C ALA A 208 5.58 -10.33 -0.05
N VAL A 209 5.87 -9.02 -0.12
CA VAL A 209 6.10 -8.33 -1.39
C VAL A 209 7.33 -8.91 -2.11
N GLU A 210 8.44 -9.13 -1.41
CA GLU A 210 9.63 -9.77 -1.97
C GLU A 210 9.30 -11.16 -2.54
N TRP A 211 8.58 -11.97 -1.79
CA TRP A 211 8.16 -13.30 -2.24
C TRP A 211 7.25 -13.24 -3.46
N ILE A 212 6.28 -12.30 -3.51
CA ILE A 212 5.42 -12.07 -4.68
C ILE A 212 6.27 -11.76 -5.92
N LEU A 213 7.27 -10.91 -5.79
CA LEU A 213 8.13 -10.50 -6.91
C LEU A 213 9.10 -11.60 -7.36
N SER A 214 9.40 -12.57 -6.50
CA SER A 214 10.28 -13.71 -6.79
C SER A 214 9.60 -14.85 -7.56
N GLN A 215 8.28 -14.76 -7.80
CA GLN A 215 7.57 -15.82 -8.49
C GLN A 215 8.01 -15.94 -9.94
N ARG A 216 8.08 -17.17 -10.45
CA ARG A 216 8.40 -17.42 -11.85
C ARG A 216 7.37 -16.78 -12.78
N GLU A 217 7.80 -16.45 -13.97
CA GLU A 217 6.92 -15.97 -15.03
C GLU A 217 5.74 -16.94 -15.26
N GLY A 218 4.54 -16.41 -15.43
CA GLY A 218 3.29 -17.18 -15.59
C GLY A 218 2.60 -17.60 -14.29
N VAL A 219 3.21 -17.33 -13.11
CA VAL A 219 2.56 -17.47 -11.80
C VAL A 219 2.18 -16.10 -11.25
N ILE A 220 0.94 -15.98 -10.80
CA ILE A 220 0.43 -14.77 -10.18
C ILE A 220 -0.14 -15.11 -8.82
N VAL A 221 0.35 -14.43 -7.80
CA VAL A 221 -0.27 -14.40 -6.46
C VAL A 221 -1.31 -13.30 -6.48
N THR A 222 -2.59 -13.65 -6.47
CA THR A 222 -3.68 -12.65 -6.49
C THR A 222 -3.97 -12.10 -5.10
N ASP A 223 -3.92 -12.97 -4.10
CA ASP A 223 -4.29 -12.66 -2.72
C ASP A 223 -3.35 -13.34 -1.74
N ILE A 224 -2.95 -12.59 -0.71
CA ILE A 224 -2.17 -13.14 0.41
C ILE A 224 -2.67 -12.57 1.73
N THR A 225 -2.97 -13.43 2.67
CA THR A 225 -3.39 -13.05 4.01
C THR A 225 -2.28 -13.35 5.01
N LEU A 226 -1.90 -12.35 5.79
CA LEU A 226 -0.92 -12.48 6.87
C LEU A 226 -1.62 -12.26 8.20
N LYS A 227 -1.43 -13.18 9.13
CA LYS A 227 -2.00 -13.11 10.48
C LYS A 227 -0.93 -13.43 11.51
N PRO A 228 -0.94 -12.77 12.68
CA PRO A 228 -0.14 -13.21 13.82
C PRO A 228 -0.65 -14.57 14.31
N GLN A 229 0.21 -15.33 14.99
CA GLN A 229 -0.15 -16.64 15.54
C GLN A 229 -1.25 -16.52 16.61
N ILE A 230 -1.22 -15.43 17.39
CA ILE A 230 -2.18 -15.16 18.47
C ILE A 230 -2.93 -13.87 18.14
N HIS A 231 -4.25 -13.91 18.13
CA HIS A 231 -5.03 -12.67 17.97
C HIS A 231 -5.30 -12.04 19.34
N ARG A 232 -4.55 -11.00 19.68
CA ARG A 232 -4.74 -10.20 20.89
C ARG A 232 -4.64 -8.71 20.62
N ILE A 233 -5.59 -7.97 21.15
CA ILE A 233 -5.56 -6.50 21.19
C ILE A 233 -5.57 -6.05 22.65
N LYS A 234 -4.99 -4.89 22.91
CA LYS A 234 -4.98 -4.24 24.22
C LYS A 234 -5.70 -2.90 24.13
N ARG A 235 -6.60 -2.62 25.05
CA ARG A 235 -7.21 -1.29 25.17
C ARG A 235 -6.18 -0.28 25.66
N LYS A 236 -6.26 0.94 25.13
CA LYS A 236 -5.42 2.07 25.59
C LYS A 236 -5.98 2.67 26.87
#